data_269741e6302e0113a7e367ffb8e54d59
#
_entry.id   269741e6302e0113a7e367ffb8e54d59
#
_cell.length_a   1.000
_cell.length_b   1.000
_cell.length_c   1.000
_cell.angle_alpha   90.00
_cell.angle_beta   90.00
_cell.angle_gamma   90.00
#
_symmetry.space_group_name_H-M   'P 1'
#
loop_
_entity.id
_entity.type
_entity.pdbx_description
1 polymer ?
#
loop_
_entity_poly.entity_id
_entity_poly.type
_entity_poly.pdbx_seq_one_letter_code
_entity_poly.pdbx_strand_id
1 'polypeptide(L)'
;LHDALPIFDRKPEAEDSLTQVVARQLFKLMAYKDEYEVARLYSDGAFRAKLDAQFTGNYSLKFHLAPPLLSKINSKTCKVVKREFGMWVIYLFRILAKLKWVRGTVLDIFALTLERRLEQEDLACYRMDLAEICNGLSPENYDAAVEVAKIPEKLRGYGHIKARNRKTLLCRRSQLLDEFRGNIQFVEINEKKAA
;
A
#
# COMPACT_ATOMS: atom_id res chain seq x y z
N LEU A 1 2.75 10.06 19.04
CA LEU A 1 1.98 10.47 17.85
C LEU A 1 0.56 10.93 18.17
N HIS A 2 -0.05 10.37 19.22
CA HIS A 2 -1.44 10.69 19.59
C HIS A 2 -1.60 12.07 20.23
N ASP A 3 -0.56 12.59 20.87
CA ASP A 3 -0.67 13.79 21.70
C ASP A 3 -0.30 15.09 20.96
N ALA A 4 0.47 15.02 19.88
CA ALA A 4 0.95 16.20 19.16
C ALA A 4 0.04 16.62 17.98
N LEU A 5 -0.54 15.69 17.24
CA LEU A 5 -1.34 15.98 16.05
C LEU A 5 -2.69 16.68 16.33
N PRO A 6 -3.46 16.34 17.40
CA PRO A 6 -4.74 16.97 17.66
C PRO A 6 -4.67 18.46 18.02
N ILE A 7 -3.51 18.93 18.49
CA ILE A 7 -3.35 20.34 18.93
C ILE A 7 -3.38 21.29 17.74
N PHE A 8 -2.89 20.86 16.57
CA PHE A 8 -2.82 21.66 15.36
C PHE A 8 -4.00 21.44 14.41
N ASP A 9 -4.79 20.40 14.63
CA ASP A 9 -5.93 20.03 13.76
C ASP A 9 -7.18 20.85 14.09
N ARG A 10 -7.05 22.18 14.09
CA ARG A 10 -8.12 23.14 14.42
C ARG A 10 -9.14 23.35 13.30
N LYS A 11 -9.09 22.59 12.21
CA LYS A 11 -10.11 22.62 11.15
C LYS A 11 -10.87 21.27 11.15
N PRO A 12 -11.78 21.03 12.09
CA PRO A 12 -12.47 19.74 12.20
C PRO A 12 -13.39 19.42 11.02
N GLU A 13 -13.70 20.39 10.15
CA GLU A 13 -14.61 20.24 9.02
C GLU A 13 -13.88 20.08 7.67
N ALA A 14 -12.55 20.20 7.62
CA ALA A 14 -11.81 20.00 6.38
C ALA A 14 -11.62 18.50 6.12
N GLU A 15 -12.11 17.99 4.98
CA GLU A 15 -11.89 16.61 4.52
C GLU A 15 -10.40 16.20 4.45
N ASP A 16 -9.51 17.15 4.59
CA ASP A 16 -8.05 17.04 4.44
C ASP A 16 -7.27 17.41 5.72
N SER A 17 -7.83 17.20 6.91
CA SER A 17 -7.04 17.39 8.13
C SER A 17 -5.82 16.46 8.16
N LEU A 18 -4.68 16.93 8.68
CA LEU A 18 -3.44 16.15 8.73
C LEU A 18 -3.67 14.78 9.39
N THR A 19 -4.40 14.72 10.50
CA THR A 19 -4.72 13.48 11.22
C THR A 19 -5.49 12.49 10.34
N GLN A 20 -6.50 12.95 9.60
CA GLN A 20 -7.30 12.09 8.72
C GLN A 20 -6.48 11.59 7.53
N VAL A 21 -5.67 12.46 6.92
CA VAL A 21 -4.76 12.08 5.84
C VAL A 21 -3.78 11.02 6.33
N VAL A 22 -3.12 11.26 7.47
CA VAL A 22 -2.16 10.31 8.06
C VAL A 22 -2.83 8.97 8.34
N ALA A 23 -4.00 8.96 8.99
CA ALA A 23 -4.72 7.73 9.30
C ALA A 23 -5.06 6.93 8.03
N ARG A 24 -5.58 7.61 7.00
CA ARG A 24 -5.96 7.01 5.71
C ARG A 24 -4.75 6.43 4.98
N GLN A 25 -3.66 7.19 4.90
CA GLN A 25 -2.48 6.77 4.16
C GLN A 25 -1.67 5.70 4.91
N LEU A 26 -1.57 5.79 6.23
CA LEU A 26 -0.94 4.75 7.05
C LEU A 26 -1.71 3.42 6.93
N PHE A 27 -3.03 3.47 7.04
CA PHE A 27 -3.88 2.29 6.83
C PHE A 27 -3.64 1.67 5.44
N LYS A 28 -3.61 2.50 4.38
CA LYS A 28 -3.34 2.05 3.01
C LYS A 28 -2.00 1.35 2.88
N LEU A 29 -0.93 1.89 3.47
CA LEU A 29 0.39 1.30 3.42
C LEU A 29 0.50 0.02 4.27
N MET A 30 -0.23 -0.06 5.38
CA MET A 30 -0.29 -1.25 6.23
C MET A 30 -1.14 -2.37 5.62
N ALA A 31 -2.15 -2.03 4.80
CA ALA A 31 -3.04 -2.95 4.13
C ALA A 31 -2.43 -3.51 2.83
N TYR A 32 -1.15 -3.87 2.87
CA TYR A 32 -0.51 -4.53 1.74
C TYR A 32 -1.05 -5.95 1.54
N LYS A 33 -0.89 -6.47 0.32
CA LYS A 33 -1.32 -7.82 -0.03
C LYS A 33 -0.58 -8.86 0.82
N ASP A 34 -1.33 -9.60 1.63
CA ASP A 34 -0.83 -10.68 2.47
C ASP A 34 -1.38 -12.03 1.96
N GLU A 35 -0.52 -12.86 1.42
CA GLU A 35 -0.87 -14.14 0.84
C GLU A 35 -1.46 -15.11 1.89
N TYR A 36 -0.98 -15.04 3.13
CA TYR A 36 -1.52 -15.86 4.24
C TYR A 36 -2.94 -15.43 4.60
N GLU A 37 -3.20 -14.10 4.65
CA GLU A 37 -4.52 -13.57 4.93
C GLU A 37 -5.49 -13.81 3.77
N VAL A 38 -5.04 -13.67 2.52
CA VAL A 38 -5.84 -14.02 1.34
C VAL A 38 -6.22 -15.50 1.39
N ALA A 39 -5.28 -16.39 1.74
CA ALA A 39 -5.55 -17.81 1.89
C ALA A 39 -6.57 -18.10 3.00
N ARG A 40 -6.49 -17.38 4.14
CA ARG A 40 -7.47 -17.47 5.22
C ARG A 40 -8.87 -17.06 4.74
N LEU A 41 -9.00 -15.91 4.08
CA LEU A 41 -10.28 -15.39 3.60
C LEU A 41 -11.00 -16.34 2.62
N TYR A 42 -10.24 -17.07 1.81
CA TYR A 42 -10.82 -18.07 0.90
C TYR A 42 -11.10 -19.42 1.55
N SER A 43 -10.56 -19.68 2.73
CA SER A 43 -10.63 -21.01 3.38
C SER A 43 -11.43 -21.04 4.67
N ASP A 44 -11.86 -19.90 5.22
CA ASP A 44 -12.50 -19.77 6.54
C ASP A 44 -14.01 -20.11 6.56
N GLY A 45 -14.57 -20.62 5.52
CA GLY A 45 -16.00 -20.95 5.44
C GLY A 45 -16.93 -19.76 5.18
N ALA A 46 -16.59 -18.54 5.60
CA ALA A 46 -17.42 -17.34 5.34
C ALA A 46 -17.51 -17.03 3.84
N PHE A 47 -16.42 -17.26 3.12
CA PHE A 47 -16.40 -17.14 1.67
C PHE A 47 -17.38 -18.13 1.01
N ARG A 48 -17.35 -19.40 1.46
CA ARG A 48 -18.25 -20.42 0.95
C ARG A 48 -19.71 -20.11 1.28
N ALA A 49 -20.00 -19.71 2.50
CA ALA A 49 -21.35 -19.33 2.91
C ALA A 49 -21.92 -18.17 2.06
N LYS A 50 -21.07 -17.19 1.71
CA LYS A 50 -21.48 -16.10 0.79
C LYS A 50 -21.78 -16.59 -0.61
N LEU A 51 -21.01 -17.55 -1.13
CA LEU A 51 -21.29 -18.15 -2.44
C LEU A 51 -22.59 -18.96 -2.43
N ASP A 52 -22.78 -19.80 -1.41
CA ASP A 52 -23.98 -20.62 -1.26
C ASP A 52 -25.26 -19.76 -1.10
N ALA A 53 -25.10 -18.54 -0.54
CA ALA A 53 -26.21 -17.57 -0.46
C ALA A 53 -26.51 -16.85 -1.79
N GLN A 54 -25.52 -16.74 -2.70
CA GLN A 54 -25.66 -16.01 -3.96
C GLN A 54 -25.96 -16.92 -5.14
N PHE A 55 -25.56 -18.17 -5.09
CA PHE A 55 -25.69 -19.13 -6.19
C PHE A 55 -26.48 -20.35 -5.74
N THR A 56 -27.50 -20.72 -6.51
CA THR A 56 -28.28 -21.94 -6.33
C THR A 56 -27.83 -23.02 -7.32
N GLY A 57 -27.81 -24.27 -6.88
CA GLY A 57 -27.43 -25.42 -7.70
C GLY A 57 -25.93 -25.75 -7.67
N ASN A 58 -25.49 -26.61 -8.59
CA ASN A 58 -24.10 -27.03 -8.67
C ASN A 58 -23.27 -25.99 -9.41
N TYR A 59 -22.29 -25.38 -8.71
CA TYR A 59 -21.32 -24.48 -9.30
C TYR A 59 -19.89 -24.99 -9.12
N SER A 60 -19.02 -24.66 -10.04
CA SER A 60 -17.58 -24.94 -9.92
C SER A 60 -16.80 -23.64 -9.76
N LEU A 61 -15.86 -23.62 -8.82
CA LEU A 61 -14.98 -22.49 -8.60
C LEU A 61 -13.64 -22.70 -9.29
N LYS A 62 -13.19 -21.66 -9.96
CA LYS A 62 -11.86 -21.59 -10.57
C LYS A 62 -11.12 -20.39 -10.00
N PHE A 63 -9.90 -20.61 -9.54
CA PHE A 63 -9.05 -19.57 -8.97
C PHE A 63 -8.00 -19.17 -10.00
N HIS A 64 -7.99 -17.91 -10.40
CA HIS A 64 -6.96 -17.35 -11.27
C HIS A 64 -5.83 -16.76 -10.42
N LEU A 65 -4.79 -17.54 -10.18
CA LEU A 65 -3.69 -17.20 -9.31
C LEU A 65 -2.40 -17.01 -10.08
N ALA A 66 -1.53 -16.18 -9.54
CA ALA A 66 -0.16 -16.00 -9.98
C ALA A 66 0.79 -16.19 -8.79
N PRO A 67 1.01 -17.45 -8.34
CA PRO A 67 1.90 -17.69 -7.21
C PRO A 67 3.30 -17.18 -7.50
N PRO A 68 3.95 -16.40 -6.62
CA PRO A 68 5.26 -15.78 -6.89
C PRO A 68 6.34 -16.77 -7.34
N LEU A 69 6.32 -17.99 -6.77
CA LEU A 69 7.29 -19.04 -7.08
C LEU A 69 7.01 -19.79 -8.40
N LEU A 70 5.79 -19.73 -8.92
CA LEU A 70 5.35 -20.49 -10.11
C LEU A 70 4.98 -19.59 -11.28
N SER A 71 4.99 -18.29 -11.09
CA SER A 71 4.55 -17.33 -12.10
C SER A 71 5.66 -17.02 -13.08
N LYS A 72 5.38 -17.23 -14.36
CA LYS A 72 6.24 -16.75 -15.46
C LYS A 72 5.82 -15.33 -15.83
N ILE A 73 6.80 -14.45 -16.01
CA ILE A 73 6.57 -13.12 -16.56
C ILE A 73 6.57 -13.26 -18.08
N ASN A 74 5.53 -12.80 -18.73
CA ASN A 74 5.50 -12.73 -20.18
C ASN A 74 6.50 -11.65 -20.64
N SER A 75 7.56 -12.04 -21.33
CA SER A 75 8.64 -11.14 -21.78
C SER A 75 8.16 -10.02 -22.72
N LYS A 76 7.06 -10.24 -23.46
CA LYS A 76 6.52 -9.24 -24.40
C LYS A 76 5.62 -8.21 -23.73
N THR A 77 4.87 -8.61 -22.70
CA THR A 77 3.87 -7.74 -22.04
C THR A 77 4.26 -7.30 -20.63
N CYS A 78 5.36 -7.81 -20.09
CA CYS A 78 5.80 -7.65 -18.70
C CYS A 78 4.70 -7.96 -17.68
N LYS A 79 3.68 -8.72 -18.07
CA LYS A 79 2.58 -9.13 -17.19
C LYS A 79 2.82 -10.52 -16.62
N VAL A 80 2.46 -10.69 -15.37
CA VAL A 80 2.48 -12.01 -14.71
C VAL A 80 1.36 -12.87 -15.28
N VAL A 81 1.71 -14.08 -15.78
CA VAL A 81 0.74 -15.01 -16.34
C VAL A 81 -0.02 -15.67 -15.18
N LYS A 82 -1.32 -15.40 -15.08
CA LYS A 82 -2.21 -16.09 -14.15
C LYS A 82 -2.51 -17.49 -14.65
N ARG A 83 -2.52 -18.46 -13.75
CA ARG A 83 -2.92 -19.84 -14.03
C ARG A 83 -4.24 -20.13 -13.34
N GLU A 84 -5.02 -21.00 -13.96
CA GLU A 84 -6.30 -21.46 -13.44
C GLU A 84 -6.11 -22.69 -12.56
N PHE A 85 -6.70 -22.67 -11.39
CA PHE A 85 -6.68 -23.75 -10.40
C PHE A 85 -8.11 -24.08 -10.00
N GLY A 86 -8.39 -25.37 -9.85
CA GLY A 86 -9.71 -25.83 -9.39
C GLY A 86 -9.88 -25.74 -7.87
N MET A 87 -10.98 -26.30 -7.38
CA MET A 87 -11.38 -26.31 -5.96
C MET A 87 -10.30 -26.88 -5.01
N TRP A 88 -9.44 -27.78 -5.48
CA TRP A 88 -8.40 -28.39 -4.67
C TRP A 88 -7.43 -27.39 -4.03
N VAL A 89 -7.28 -26.20 -4.64
CA VAL A 89 -6.39 -25.14 -4.11
C VAL A 89 -6.84 -24.63 -2.73
N ILE A 90 -8.13 -24.80 -2.38
CA ILE A 90 -8.64 -24.44 -1.04
C ILE A 90 -7.92 -25.25 0.07
N TYR A 91 -7.53 -26.48 -0.20
CA TYR A 91 -6.74 -27.28 0.77
C TYR A 91 -5.36 -26.65 1.00
N LEU A 92 -4.72 -26.17 -0.06
CA LEU A 92 -3.47 -25.42 0.06
C LEU A 92 -3.67 -24.10 0.81
N PHE A 93 -4.76 -23.41 0.57
CA PHE A 93 -5.10 -22.18 1.31
C PHE A 93 -5.30 -22.45 2.80
N ARG A 94 -5.92 -23.56 3.18
CA ARG A 94 -6.05 -23.95 4.60
C ARG A 94 -4.70 -24.17 5.27
N ILE A 95 -3.76 -24.80 4.57
CA ILE A 95 -2.39 -25.01 5.07
C ILE A 95 -1.69 -23.65 5.19
N LEU A 96 -1.74 -22.83 4.14
CA LEU A 96 -1.12 -21.52 4.11
C LEU A 96 -1.69 -20.58 5.19
N ALA A 97 -3.00 -20.59 5.40
CA ALA A 97 -3.64 -19.82 6.46
C ALA A 97 -3.14 -20.19 7.87
N LYS A 98 -2.86 -21.49 8.12
CA LYS A 98 -2.27 -21.95 9.37
C LYS A 98 -0.81 -21.52 9.54
N LEU A 99 -0.10 -21.28 8.44
CA LEU A 99 1.29 -20.83 8.45
C LEU A 99 1.42 -19.30 8.63
N LYS A 100 0.35 -18.59 8.97
CA LYS A 100 0.37 -17.13 9.20
C LYS A 100 1.42 -16.70 10.26
N TRP A 101 1.73 -17.53 11.22
CA TRP A 101 2.75 -17.27 12.24
C TRP A 101 4.19 -17.21 11.68
N VAL A 102 4.42 -17.82 10.50
CA VAL A 102 5.72 -17.77 9.80
C VAL A 102 5.99 -16.38 9.23
N ARG A 103 4.94 -15.55 9.06
CA ARG A 103 5.04 -14.21 8.47
C ARG A 103 6.04 -13.34 9.24
N GLY A 104 6.97 -12.75 8.48
CA GLY A 104 8.03 -11.90 9.04
C GLY A 104 9.18 -12.65 9.70
N THR A 105 9.18 -13.99 9.66
CA THR A 105 10.32 -14.82 10.08
C THR A 105 11.24 -15.14 8.90
N VAL A 106 12.38 -15.76 9.17
CA VAL A 106 13.31 -16.23 8.13
C VAL A 106 12.72 -17.32 7.22
N LEU A 107 11.63 -17.96 7.64
CA LEU A 107 10.89 -18.97 6.88
C LEU A 107 9.76 -18.39 6.02
N ASP A 108 9.55 -17.06 6.05
CA ASP A 108 8.53 -16.40 5.24
C ASP A 108 8.97 -16.32 3.78
N ILE A 109 8.50 -17.27 2.98
CA ILE A 109 8.82 -17.36 1.54
C ILE A 109 8.33 -16.13 0.75
N PHE A 110 7.29 -15.43 1.23
CA PHE A 110 6.75 -14.23 0.57
C PHE A 110 7.55 -12.97 0.93
N ALA A 111 8.22 -12.94 2.09
CA ALA A 111 9.11 -11.84 2.48
C ALA A 111 10.29 -11.67 1.51
N LEU A 112 10.69 -12.73 0.79
CA LEU A 112 11.79 -12.70 -0.18
C LEU A 112 11.40 -12.02 -1.50
N THR A 113 10.12 -11.75 -1.73
CA THR A 113 9.68 -11.08 -2.95
C THR A 113 10.08 -9.60 -2.94
N LEU A 114 10.53 -9.10 -4.10
CA LEU A 114 10.87 -7.70 -4.26
C LEU A 114 9.69 -6.77 -3.92
N GLU A 115 8.48 -7.16 -4.31
CA GLU A 115 7.26 -6.38 -4.00
C GLU A 115 7.09 -6.19 -2.49
N ARG A 116 7.23 -7.26 -1.70
CA ARG A 116 7.10 -7.20 -0.24
C ARG A 116 8.16 -6.32 0.40
N ARG A 117 9.40 -6.42 -0.05
CA ARG A 117 10.48 -5.55 0.43
C ARG A 117 10.19 -4.08 0.17
N LEU A 118 9.78 -3.75 -1.07
CA LEU A 118 9.43 -2.38 -1.43
C LEU A 118 8.24 -1.84 -0.63
N GLU A 119 7.24 -2.66 -0.32
CA GLU A 119 6.09 -2.27 0.51
C GLU A 119 6.50 -2.00 1.96
N GLN A 120 7.40 -2.81 2.51
CA GLN A 120 7.95 -2.59 3.85
C GLN A 120 8.83 -1.33 3.91
N GLU A 121 9.65 -1.09 2.88
CA GLU A 121 10.45 0.13 2.75
C GLU A 121 9.55 1.37 2.65
N ASP A 122 8.50 1.34 1.83
CA ASP A 122 7.56 2.45 1.69
C ASP A 122 6.88 2.78 3.02
N LEU A 123 6.48 1.76 3.79
CA LEU A 123 5.91 1.94 5.13
C LEU A 123 6.94 2.50 6.13
N ALA A 124 8.17 1.99 6.10
CA ALA A 124 9.23 2.48 6.98
C ALA A 124 9.60 3.94 6.67
N CYS A 125 9.75 4.29 5.39
CA CYS A 125 9.97 5.67 4.96
C CYS A 125 8.85 6.59 5.42
N TYR A 126 7.59 6.18 5.23
CA TYR A 126 6.45 6.99 5.66
C TYR A 126 6.41 7.22 7.17
N ARG A 127 6.75 6.20 7.97
CA ARG A 127 6.86 6.36 9.44
C ARG A 127 7.95 7.34 9.84
N MET A 128 9.07 7.36 9.12
CA MET A 128 10.14 8.34 9.35
C MET A 128 9.66 9.75 9.02
N ASP A 129 8.94 9.94 7.89
CA ASP A 129 8.36 11.22 7.53
C ASP A 129 7.38 11.72 8.58
N LEU A 130 6.52 10.85 9.10
CA LEU A 130 5.58 11.20 10.15
C LEU A 130 6.31 11.59 11.46
N ALA A 131 7.38 10.89 11.82
CA ALA A 131 8.17 11.26 12.98
C ALA A 131 8.82 12.63 12.82
N GLU A 132 9.32 12.95 11.61
CA GLU A 132 9.87 14.26 11.29
C GLU A 132 8.80 15.35 11.36
N ILE A 133 7.63 15.12 10.75
CA ILE A 133 6.48 16.03 10.83
C ILE A 133 6.09 16.29 12.29
N CYS A 134 5.95 15.23 13.11
CA CYS A 134 5.59 15.39 14.52
C CYS A 134 6.58 16.22 15.32
N ASN A 135 7.87 16.13 15.00
CA ASN A 135 8.92 16.86 15.70
C ASN A 135 9.08 18.32 15.24
N GLY A 136 8.71 18.62 13.99
CA GLY A 136 8.94 19.94 13.39
C GLY A 136 7.67 20.69 13.00
N LEU A 137 6.47 20.18 13.33
CA LEU A 137 5.20 20.79 12.91
C LEU A 137 4.98 22.17 13.55
N SER A 138 4.67 23.14 12.72
CA SER A 138 4.32 24.50 13.11
C SER A 138 3.13 24.99 12.27
N PRO A 139 2.47 26.10 12.65
CA PRO A 139 1.41 26.69 11.82
C PRO A 139 1.87 27.08 10.41
N GLU A 140 3.13 27.48 10.28
CA GLU A 140 3.71 27.98 9.02
C GLU A 140 3.98 26.85 8.02
N ASN A 141 4.27 25.63 8.49
CA ASN A 141 4.60 24.48 7.64
C ASN A 141 3.47 23.43 7.58
N TYR A 142 2.30 23.73 8.13
CA TYR A 142 1.17 22.79 8.21
C TYR A 142 0.74 22.27 6.84
N ASP A 143 0.60 23.14 5.85
CA ASP A 143 0.17 22.75 4.51
C ASP A 143 1.22 21.85 3.82
N ALA A 144 2.50 22.14 3.99
CA ALA A 144 3.59 21.30 3.52
C ALA A 144 3.56 19.90 4.21
N ALA A 145 3.29 19.86 5.51
CA ALA A 145 3.13 18.61 6.25
C ALA A 145 1.97 17.75 5.71
N VAL A 146 0.84 18.36 5.37
CA VAL A 146 -0.31 17.69 4.76
C VAL A 146 0.07 17.12 3.38
N GLU A 147 0.78 17.87 2.56
CA GLU A 147 1.24 17.38 1.25
C GLU A 147 2.25 16.24 1.36
N VAL A 148 3.18 16.29 2.32
CA VAL A 148 4.06 15.13 2.63
C VAL A 148 3.22 13.93 3.03
N ALA A 149 2.25 14.09 3.92
CA ALA A 149 1.39 13.01 4.38
C ALA A 149 0.52 12.41 3.26
N LYS A 150 0.19 13.17 2.20
CA LYS A 150 -0.57 12.69 1.02
C LYS A 150 0.27 11.88 0.02
N ILE A 151 1.58 11.86 0.11
CA ILE A 151 2.46 11.18 -0.86
C ILE A 151 2.02 9.73 -1.17
N PRO A 152 1.69 8.87 -0.18
CA PRO A 152 1.27 7.50 -0.46
C PRO A 152 0.00 7.40 -1.31
N GLU A 153 -0.81 8.44 -1.38
CA GLU A 153 -2.01 8.45 -2.21
C GLU A 153 -1.69 8.22 -3.68
N LYS A 154 -0.58 8.79 -4.15
CA LYS A 154 -0.10 8.69 -5.53
C LYS A 154 0.62 7.36 -5.82
N LEU A 155 0.95 6.59 -4.78
CA LEU A 155 1.56 5.27 -4.94
C LEU A 155 0.50 4.25 -5.38
N ARG A 156 0.27 4.18 -6.70
CA ARG A 156 -0.77 3.34 -7.32
C ARG A 156 -0.17 2.39 -8.35
N GLY A 157 -0.88 1.30 -8.63
CA GLY A 157 -0.52 0.29 -9.62
C GLY A 157 0.17 -0.93 -9.01
N TYR A 158 0.55 -1.87 -9.87
CA TYR A 158 1.19 -3.14 -9.53
C TYR A 158 2.43 -3.33 -10.39
N GLY A 159 3.39 -4.11 -9.89
CA GLY A 159 4.61 -4.48 -10.62
C GLY A 159 5.39 -3.27 -11.13
N HIS A 160 5.75 -3.28 -12.42
CA HIS A 160 6.56 -2.24 -13.05
C HIS A 160 5.94 -0.83 -13.04
N ILE A 161 4.60 -0.73 -13.05
CA ILE A 161 3.89 0.56 -12.98
C ILE A 161 4.11 1.19 -11.59
N LYS A 162 3.95 0.39 -10.52
CA LYS A 162 4.21 0.83 -9.14
C LYS A 162 5.67 1.24 -8.97
N ALA A 163 6.61 0.45 -9.51
CA ALA A 163 8.05 0.75 -9.43
C ALA A 163 8.41 2.08 -10.11
N ARG A 164 7.85 2.37 -11.29
CA ARG A 164 8.06 3.65 -11.99
C ARG A 164 7.47 4.82 -11.20
N ASN A 165 6.23 4.67 -10.73
CA ASN A 165 5.57 5.71 -9.94
C ASN A 165 6.34 5.97 -8.63
N ARG A 166 6.86 4.93 -7.96
CA ARG A 166 7.67 5.04 -6.76
C ARG A 166 8.90 5.94 -6.98
N LYS A 167 9.63 5.74 -8.10
CA LYS A 167 10.81 6.57 -8.40
C LYS A 167 10.46 8.06 -8.51
N THR A 168 9.39 8.40 -9.23
CA THR A 168 8.92 9.80 -9.35
C THR A 168 8.49 10.36 -8.00
N LEU A 169 7.80 9.54 -7.18
CA LEU A 169 7.34 9.96 -5.86
C LEU A 169 8.48 10.19 -4.87
N LEU A 170 9.58 9.44 -4.95
CA LEU A 170 10.76 9.65 -4.09
C LEU A 170 11.38 11.04 -4.35
N CYS A 171 11.49 11.47 -5.61
CA CYS A 171 11.95 12.82 -5.93
C CYS A 171 10.99 13.88 -5.38
N ARG A 172 9.68 13.70 -5.56
CA ARG A 172 8.68 14.64 -5.03
C ARG A 172 8.67 14.69 -3.51
N ARG A 173 8.85 13.53 -2.85
CA ARG A 173 8.97 13.43 -1.39
C ARG A 173 10.14 14.28 -0.86
N SER A 174 11.32 14.18 -1.48
CA SER A 174 12.47 14.99 -1.08
C SER A 174 12.15 16.47 -1.16
N GLN A 175 11.57 16.93 -2.27
CA GLN A 175 11.17 18.33 -2.45
C GLN A 175 10.19 18.82 -1.38
N LEU A 176 9.16 18.02 -1.08
CA LEU A 176 8.14 18.38 -0.08
C LEU A 176 8.69 18.38 1.36
N LEU A 177 9.65 17.49 1.67
CA LEU A 177 10.33 17.51 2.96
C LEU A 177 11.26 18.72 3.10
N ASP A 178 11.93 19.13 2.02
CA ASP A 178 12.76 20.33 2.04
C ASP A 178 11.90 21.60 2.19
N GLU A 179 10.73 21.61 1.59
CA GLU A 179 9.71 22.65 1.78
C GLU A 179 9.20 22.69 3.23
N PHE A 180 8.86 21.55 3.80
CA PHE A 180 8.44 21.40 5.20
C PHE A 180 9.50 21.94 6.16
N ARG A 181 10.79 21.71 5.87
CA ARG A 181 11.94 22.20 6.65
C ARG A 181 12.20 23.69 6.48
N GLY A 182 11.51 24.37 5.57
CA GLY A 182 11.76 25.78 5.22
C GLY A 182 13.00 26.02 4.35
N ASN A 183 13.54 24.97 3.73
CA ASN A 183 14.79 25.08 2.94
C ASN A 183 14.56 25.53 1.49
N ILE A 184 13.32 25.63 1.02
CA ILE A 184 13.01 26.07 -0.36
C ILE A 184 11.95 27.15 -0.32
N GLN A 185 12.30 28.35 -0.83
CA GLN A 185 11.32 29.33 -1.31
C GLN A 185 10.79 28.84 -2.66
N PHE A 186 9.45 28.83 -2.81
CA PHE A 186 8.81 28.45 -4.06
C PHE A 186 9.37 29.24 -5.24
N VAL A 187 9.95 28.55 -6.20
CA VAL A 187 10.00 29.04 -7.58
C VAL A 187 8.73 28.49 -8.24
N GLU A 188 7.69 29.30 -8.34
CA GLU A 188 6.56 29.03 -9.24
C GLU A 188 7.11 28.85 -10.67
N ILE A 189 7.26 27.62 -11.10
CA ILE A 189 7.45 27.34 -12.52
C ILE A 189 6.08 27.54 -13.15
N ASN A 190 5.84 28.73 -13.68
CA ASN A 190 4.72 29.06 -14.55
C ASN A 190 4.79 28.14 -15.79
N GLU A 191 4.10 27.02 -15.78
CA GLU A 191 3.75 26.27 -16.99
C GLU A 191 2.68 27.05 -17.80
N LYS A 192 3.05 28.23 -18.30
CA LYS A 192 2.36 28.92 -19.36
C LYS A 192 3.38 29.26 -20.40
N LYS A 193 3.54 28.39 -21.40
CA LYS A 193 3.77 28.70 -22.82
C LYS A 193 4.34 27.47 -23.55
N ALA A 194 3.45 26.68 -24.08
CA ALA A 194 3.65 25.98 -25.35
C ALA A 194 2.24 25.83 -25.96
N ALA A 195 1.82 26.90 -26.65
CA ALA A 195 0.78 26.82 -27.65
C ALA A 195 1.46 26.53 -28.98
#